data_1f92bfe8d544b5967b88344ea4ad0b27
#
_entry.id   1f92bfe8d544b5967b88344ea4ad0b27
#
_cell.length_a   1.000
_cell.length_b   1.000
_cell.length_c   1.000
_cell.angle_alpha   90.00
_cell.angle_beta   90.00
_cell.angle_gamma   90.00
#
_symmetry.space_group_name_H-M   'P 1'
#
loop_
_entity.id
_entity.type
_entity.pdbx_description
1 polymer ?
#
loop_
_entity_poly.entity_id
_entity_poly.type
_entity_poly.pdbx_seq_one_letter_code
_entity_poly.pdbx_strand_id
1 'polypeptide(L)'
;NGIVLNLADTAGIRETEDEVEKVGVIKAKQKKETAALVLAVFDSSTALDSDDISLLSSLDSENTVIVLNKSDLGNKIESKDFEGFSCVLISAQENEGADELKKAIEKILNINESDLSGAALITVRQKDCAKRALSAVNEAIAAFNGGVTLDAVAVIIDDAVSALLELTGKRVTNEVADEVFKRFCIGK
;
A
#
# COMPACT_ATOMS: atom_id res chain seq x y z
N ASN A 1 -11.53 -9.80 7.44
CA ASN A 1 -12.28 -8.89 6.54
C ASN A 1 -11.78 -8.93 5.08
N GLY A 2 -10.87 -9.84 4.67
CA GLY A 2 -10.53 -10.10 3.26
C GLY A 2 -9.62 -9.07 2.57
N ILE A 3 -9.14 -8.05 3.27
CA ILE A 3 -8.20 -7.07 2.72
C ILE A 3 -6.78 -7.56 2.95
N VAL A 4 -5.99 -7.64 1.87
CA VAL A 4 -4.57 -8.00 1.94
C VAL A 4 -3.76 -6.73 2.11
N LEU A 5 -3.06 -6.59 3.24
CA LEU A 5 -2.11 -5.52 3.50
C LEU A 5 -0.69 -6.02 3.18
N ASN A 6 0.02 -5.32 2.31
CA ASN A 6 1.43 -5.52 2.09
C ASN A 6 2.20 -4.63 3.07
N LEU A 7 2.69 -5.21 4.16
CA LEU A 7 3.50 -4.50 5.14
C LEU A 7 4.94 -4.37 4.63
N ALA A 8 5.46 -3.15 4.68
CA ALA A 8 6.86 -2.86 4.46
C ALA A 8 7.46 -2.40 5.77
N ASP A 9 8.16 -3.30 6.47
CA ASP A 9 8.96 -2.92 7.62
C ASP A 9 10.15 -2.06 7.17
N THR A 10 10.29 -0.90 7.79
CA THR A 10 11.40 0.02 7.57
C THR A 10 12.16 0.10 8.88
N ALA A 11 13.39 -0.44 8.94
CA ALA A 11 14.32 -0.13 10.02
C ALA A 11 14.37 1.39 10.17
N GLY A 12 14.03 1.90 11.37
CA GLY A 12 13.68 3.30 11.67
C GLY A 12 14.41 4.36 10.83
N ILE A 13 13.68 5.43 10.51
CA ILE A 13 14.22 6.57 9.73
C ILE A 13 15.03 7.47 10.69
N ARG A 14 16.08 6.93 11.29
CA ARG A 14 17.04 7.72 12.08
C ARG A 14 18.24 8.06 11.22
N GLU A 15 18.77 9.27 11.39
CA GLU A 15 20.04 9.60 10.77
C GLU A 15 21.15 8.76 11.38
N THR A 16 21.92 8.08 10.53
CA THR A 16 23.04 7.21 10.95
C THR A 16 24.26 7.53 10.10
N GLU A 17 25.44 7.37 10.67
CA GLU A 17 26.70 7.51 9.95
C GLU A 17 27.08 6.22 9.19
N ASP A 18 26.44 5.10 9.48
CA ASP A 18 26.71 3.81 8.82
C ASP A 18 26.17 3.81 7.37
N GLU A 19 27.04 3.48 6.41
CA GLU A 19 26.70 3.45 4.97
C GLU A 19 25.63 2.41 4.64
N VAL A 20 25.57 1.29 5.36
CA VAL A 20 24.58 0.23 5.14
C VAL A 20 23.20 0.69 5.61
N GLU A 21 23.14 1.38 6.74
CA GLU A 21 21.90 1.95 7.27
C GLU A 21 21.41 3.13 6.41
N LYS A 22 22.29 3.96 5.85
CA LYS A 22 21.91 5.02 4.91
C LYS A 22 21.12 4.51 3.71
N VAL A 23 21.50 3.36 3.15
CA VAL A 23 20.73 2.72 2.06
C VAL A 23 19.35 2.28 2.53
N GLY A 24 19.24 1.80 3.78
CA GLY A 24 17.98 1.48 4.44
C GLY A 24 17.06 2.69 4.58
N VAL A 25 17.59 3.80 5.06
CA VAL A 25 16.87 5.07 5.24
C VAL A 25 16.36 5.63 3.89
N ILE A 26 17.16 5.58 2.83
CA ILE A 26 16.72 6.02 1.48
C ILE A 26 15.56 5.15 0.98
N LYS A 27 15.66 3.83 1.12
CA LYS A 27 14.57 2.91 0.74
C LYS A 27 13.31 3.13 1.58
N ALA A 28 13.47 3.41 2.88
CA ALA A 28 12.37 3.73 3.76
C ALA A 28 11.64 5.01 3.33
N LYS A 29 12.38 6.07 2.99
CA LYS A 29 11.82 7.33 2.47
C LYS A 29 11.05 7.11 1.16
N GLN A 30 11.61 6.36 0.21
CA GLN A 30 10.94 6.04 -1.06
C GLN A 30 9.65 5.21 -0.85
N LYS A 31 9.69 4.23 0.07
CA LYS A 31 8.50 3.44 0.40
C LYS A 31 7.42 4.28 1.06
N LYS A 32 7.80 5.22 1.95
CA LYS A 32 6.88 6.17 2.59
C LYS A 32 6.14 7.01 1.56
N GLU A 33 6.83 7.56 0.54
CA GLU A 33 6.23 8.39 -0.50
C GLU A 33 5.20 7.65 -1.37
N THR A 34 5.34 6.33 -1.50
CA THR A 34 4.44 5.49 -2.31
C THR A 34 3.43 4.69 -1.48
N ALA A 35 3.51 4.78 -0.16
CA ALA A 35 2.62 4.04 0.73
C ALA A 35 1.20 4.62 0.70
N ALA A 36 0.21 3.74 0.62
CA ALA A 36 -1.20 4.11 0.75
C ALA A 36 -1.55 4.50 2.20
N LEU A 37 -0.80 3.96 3.16
CA LEU A 37 -0.92 4.23 4.58
C LEU A 37 0.46 4.14 5.22
N VAL A 38 0.76 5.06 6.13
CA VAL A 38 1.94 5.07 6.98
C VAL A 38 1.51 4.83 8.42
N LEU A 39 2.14 3.87 9.09
CA LEU A 39 2.03 3.69 10.53
C LEU A 39 3.30 4.24 11.17
N ALA A 40 3.22 5.41 11.79
CA ALA A 40 4.34 6.01 12.50
C ALA A 40 4.28 5.61 13.98
N VAL A 41 5.20 4.75 14.39
CA VAL A 41 5.19 4.15 15.74
C VAL A 41 6.15 4.90 16.66
N PHE A 42 5.60 5.42 17.76
CA PHE A 42 6.34 6.12 18.82
C PHE A 42 6.25 5.34 20.12
N ASP A 43 7.30 5.42 20.94
CA ASP A 43 7.31 4.88 22.30
C ASP A 43 6.60 5.86 23.24
N SER A 44 5.41 5.52 23.72
CA SER A 44 4.63 6.41 24.58
C SER A 44 5.27 6.64 25.96
N SER A 45 6.18 5.77 26.38
CA SER A 45 6.84 5.84 27.68
C SER A 45 8.01 6.84 27.73
N THR A 46 8.42 7.40 26.58
CA THR A 46 9.51 8.37 26.46
C THR A 46 8.99 9.71 25.94
N ALA A 47 9.69 10.80 26.27
CA ALA A 47 9.41 12.09 25.65
C ALA A 47 9.92 12.09 24.20
N LEU A 48 9.28 12.89 23.33
CA LEU A 48 9.73 13.06 21.95
C LEU A 48 11.14 13.65 21.91
N ASP A 49 12.01 13.06 21.10
CA ASP A 49 13.34 13.56 20.83
C ASP A 49 13.38 14.38 19.51
N SER A 50 14.58 14.87 19.12
CA SER A 50 14.77 15.64 17.90
C SER A 50 14.46 14.85 16.64
N ASP A 51 14.74 13.54 16.66
CA ASP A 51 14.52 12.64 15.51
C ASP A 51 13.02 12.37 15.34
N ASP A 52 12.31 12.19 16.46
CA ASP A 52 10.86 12.03 16.47
C ASP A 52 10.15 13.27 15.91
N ILE A 53 10.60 14.47 16.29
CA ILE A 53 10.07 15.76 15.79
C ILE A 53 10.37 15.90 14.28
N SER A 54 11.56 15.54 13.85
CA SER A 54 11.96 15.56 12.45
C SER A 54 11.13 14.58 11.62
N LEU A 55 10.93 13.37 12.12
CA LEU A 55 10.05 12.38 11.50
C LEU A 55 8.63 12.93 11.38
N LEU A 56 8.05 13.42 12.47
CA LEU A 56 6.69 13.96 12.51
C LEU A 56 6.47 15.07 11.47
N SER A 57 7.43 16.00 11.35
CA SER A 57 7.37 17.09 10.37
C SER A 57 7.41 16.62 8.90
N SER A 58 7.86 15.40 8.66
CA SER A 58 7.97 14.77 7.33
C SER A 58 6.75 13.92 6.96
N LEU A 59 5.79 13.75 7.87
CA LEU A 59 4.60 12.91 7.67
C LEU A 59 3.45 13.74 7.08
N ASP A 60 2.60 13.05 6.32
CA ASP A 60 1.34 13.59 5.81
C ASP A 60 0.19 13.05 6.66
N SER A 61 -0.58 13.95 7.28
CA SER A 61 -1.68 13.58 8.15
C SER A 61 -2.84 12.86 7.44
N GLU A 62 -2.97 13.04 6.12
CA GLU A 62 -4.05 12.41 5.34
C GLU A 62 -3.86 10.90 5.18
N ASN A 63 -2.61 10.43 5.17
CA ASN A 63 -2.28 9.00 4.99
C ASN A 63 -1.55 8.37 6.17
N THR A 64 -1.43 9.05 7.31
CA THR A 64 -0.66 8.57 8.46
C THR A 64 -1.54 8.32 9.68
N VAL A 65 -1.30 7.17 10.33
CA VAL A 65 -1.75 6.90 11.71
C VAL A 65 -0.54 6.94 12.63
N ILE A 66 -0.62 7.77 13.66
CA ILE A 66 0.34 7.77 14.77
C ILE A 66 -0.03 6.63 15.73
N VAL A 67 0.91 5.76 16.00
CA VAL A 67 0.75 4.64 16.90
C VAL A 67 1.63 4.88 18.14
N LEU A 68 1.00 5.15 19.29
CA LEU A 68 1.66 5.34 20.56
C LEU A 68 1.74 3.98 21.24
N ASN A 69 2.89 3.30 21.10
CA ASN A 69 3.10 1.96 21.63
C ASN A 69 3.70 2.00 23.05
N LYS A 70 3.66 0.86 23.73
CA LYS A 70 4.14 0.65 25.12
C LYS A 70 3.32 1.42 26.15
N SER A 71 2.00 1.52 25.98
CA SER A 71 1.09 2.16 26.92
C SER A 71 1.12 1.50 28.31
N ASP A 72 1.53 0.24 28.39
CA ASP A 72 1.75 -0.52 29.63
C ASP A 72 2.89 0.03 30.51
N LEU A 73 3.84 0.79 29.94
CA LEU A 73 4.97 1.40 30.67
C LEU A 73 4.67 2.84 31.12
N GLY A 74 3.46 3.34 30.90
CA GLY A 74 3.05 4.71 31.19
C GLY A 74 3.24 5.65 30.00
N ASN A 75 2.53 6.79 30.03
CA ASN A 75 2.47 7.71 28.91
C ASN A 75 3.14 9.04 29.27
N LYS A 76 4.24 9.38 28.58
CA LYS A 76 4.89 10.69 28.61
C LYS A 76 4.51 11.57 27.43
N ILE A 77 4.00 10.95 26.36
CA ILE A 77 3.45 11.62 25.19
C ILE A 77 1.98 11.20 25.04
N GLU A 78 1.17 12.11 24.53
CA GLU A 78 -0.27 11.92 24.38
C GLU A 78 -0.71 12.34 22.97
N SER A 79 -1.94 11.98 22.58
CA SER A 79 -2.49 12.32 21.26
C SER A 79 -2.50 13.84 20.97
N LYS A 80 -2.54 14.69 22.00
CA LYS A 80 -2.45 16.15 21.86
C LYS A 80 -1.12 16.65 21.32
N ASP A 81 -0.04 15.85 21.46
CA ASP A 81 1.31 16.17 20.98
C ASP A 81 1.44 15.95 19.46
N PHE A 82 0.39 15.36 18.83
CA PHE A 82 0.32 15.01 17.42
C PHE A 82 -0.91 15.65 16.76
N GLU A 83 -1.07 16.95 16.95
CA GLU A 83 -2.22 17.69 16.44
C GLU A 83 -2.36 17.54 14.92
N GLY A 84 -3.58 17.24 14.45
CA GLY A 84 -3.88 17.00 13.04
C GLY A 84 -3.75 15.55 12.57
N PHE A 85 -3.15 14.66 13.37
CA PHE A 85 -3.02 13.25 13.03
C PHE A 85 -4.06 12.37 13.71
N SER A 86 -4.38 11.24 13.07
CA SER A 86 -5.11 10.15 13.72
C SER A 86 -4.18 9.41 14.66
N CYS A 87 -4.44 9.41 15.97
CA CYS A 87 -3.60 8.78 16.98
C CYS A 87 -4.29 7.60 17.61
N VAL A 88 -3.52 6.51 17.85
CA VAL A 88 -3.99 5.32 18.55
C VAL A 88 -2.97 4.93 19.59
N LEU A 89 -3.43 4.69 20.82
CA LEU A 89 -2.62 4.19 21.94
C LEU A 89 -2.72 2.67 21.97
N ILE A 90 -1.58 1.98 22.02
CA ILE A 90 -1.52 0.51 22.05
C ILE A 90 -0.47 0.01 23.04
N SER A 91 -0.63 -1.23 23.48
CA SER A 91 0.47 -2.05 23.99
C SER A 91 0.58 -3.30 23.14
N ALA A 92 1.62 -3.36 22.32
CA ALA A 92 1.88 -4.56 21.51
C ALA A 92 2.24 -5.77 22.37
N GLN A 93 2.82 -5.54 23.57
CA GLN A 93 3.17 -6.58 24.52
C GLN A 93 1.91 -7.20 25.15
N GLU A 94 0.96 -6.37 25.59
CA GLU A 94 -0.28 -6.81 26.23
C GLU A 94 -1.40 -7.10 25.22
N ASN A 95 -1.13 -6.89 23.92
CA ASN A 95 -2.10 -7.02 22.83
C ASN A 95 -3.33 -6.12 23.01
N GLU A 96 -3.13 -4.92 23.55
CA GLU A 96 -4.16 -3.89 23.74
C GLU A 96 -4.15 -2.85 22.62
N GLY A 97 -5.33 -2.29 22.28
CA GLY A 97 -5.49 -1.22 21.28
C GLY A 97 -5.51 -1.70 19.81
N ALA A 98 -5.46 -3.00 19.56
CA ALA A 98 -5.43 -3.55 18.21
C ALA A 98 -6.71 -3.26 17.40
N ASP A 99 -7.88 -3.27 18.06
CA ASP A 99 -9.16 -2.97 17.41
C ASP A 99 -9.30 -1.48 17.08
N GLU A 100 -8.79 -0.60 17.92
CA GLU A 100 -8.71 0.85 17.70
C GLU A 100 -7.78 1.17 16.52
N LEU A 101 -6.62 0.52 16.47
CA LEU A 101 -5.68 0.64 15.35
C LEU A 101 -6.33 0.18 14.04
N LYS A 102 -7.03 -0.94 14.06
CA LYS A 102 -7.76 -1.43 12.88
C LYS A 102 -8.80 -0.43 12.39
N LYS A 103 -9.61 0.16 13.29
CA LYS A 103 -10.59 1.19 12.94
C LYS A 103 -9.93 2.45 12.35
N ALA A 104 -8.79 2.87 12.90
CA ALA A 104 -8.04 4.01 12.38
C ALA A 104 -7.51 3.75 10.96
N ILE A 105 -6.99 2.54 10.71
CA ILE A 105 -6.56 2.09 9.38
C ILE A 105 -7.74 2.08 8.39
N GLU A 106 -8.86 1.48 8.77
CA GLU A 106 -10.07 1.41 7.94
C GLU A 106 -10.58 2.82 7.58
N LYS A 107 -10.54 3.75 8.53
CA LYS A 107 -10.95 5.15 8.33
C LYS A 107 -10.06 5.88 7.33
N ILE A 108 -8.71 5.80 7.45
CA ILE A 108 -7.79 6.47 6.53
C ILE A 108 -7.88 5.87 5.13
N LEU A 109 -7.99 4.54 5.03
CA LEU A 109 -8.15 3.86 3.76
C LEU A 109 -9.56 4.01 3.16
N ASN A 110 -10.48 4.72 3.84
CA ASN A 110 -11.89 4.88 3.45
C ASN A 110 -12.58 3.54 3.18
N ILE A 111 -12.29 2.53 4.00
CA ILE A 111 -12.91 1.21 3.89
C ILE A 111 -14.26 1.25 4.59
N ASN A 112 -15.33 1.26 3.82
CA ASN A 112 -16.68 1.16 4.37
C ASN A 112 -17.10 -0.31 4.51
N GLU A 113 -17.97 -0.63 5.46
CA GLU A 113 -18.50 -1.99 5.65
C GLU A 113 -19.20 -2.54 4.39
N SER A 114 -19.74 -1.67 3.56
CA SER A 114 -20.33 -2.03 2.25
C SER A 114 -19.29 -2.45 1.21
N ASP A 115 -18.03 -2.02 1.35
CA ASP A 115 -16.93 -2.37 0.44
C ASP A 115 -16.35 -3.76 0.77
N LEU A 116 -16.63 -4.28 1.96
CA LEU A 116 -16.16 -5.58 2.44
C LEU A 116 -16.92 -6.78 1.84
N SER A 117 -18.04 -6.54 1.15
CA SER A 117 -18.85 -7.59 0.48
C SER A 117 -18.48 -7.78 -1.00
N GLY A 118 -17.58 -7.00 -1.55
CA GLY A 118 -17.09 -7.07 -2.93
C GLY A 118 -15.58 -6.82 -3.02
N ALA A 119 -14.97 -7.13 -4.15
CA ALA A 119 -13.56 -6.85 -4.40
C ALA A 119 -13.35 -5.31 -4.49
N ALA A 120 -12.96 -4.68 -3.38
CA ALA A 120 -12.71 -3.24 -3.33
C ALA A 120 -11.29 -2.91 -3.77
N LEU A 121 -11.14 -1.87 -4.60
CA LEU A 121 -9.85 -1.29 -4.99
C LEU A 121 -9.50 -0.18 -3.99
N ILE A 122 -8.55 -0.45 -3.10
CA ILE A 122 -8.30 0.36 -1.90
C ILE A 122 -7.37 1.55 -2.18
N THR A 123 -6.53 1.47 -3.22
CA THR A 123 -5.54 2.52 -3.51
C THR A 123 -5.80 3.18 -4.87
N VAL A 124 -5.39 4.46 -4.99
CA VAL A 124 -5.41 5.19 -6.27
C VAL A 124 -4.68 4.38 -7.35
N ARG A 125 -3.53 3.81 -7.02
CA ARG A 125 -2.76 2.95 -7.93
C ARG A 125 -3.55 1.73 -8.40
N GLN A 126 -4.22 1.02 -7.49
CA GLN A 126 -5.06 -0.13 -7.86
C GLN A 126 -6.22 0.28 -8.76
N LYS A 127 -6.85 1.41 -8.47
CA LYS A 127 -7.92 1.97 -9.30
C LYS A 127 -7.41 2.34 -10.69
N ASP A 128 -6.22 2.91 -10.80
CA ASP A 128 -5.61 3.25 -12.08
C ASP A 128 -5.20 2.00 -12.88
N CYS A 129 -4.65 0.98 -12.22
CA CYS A 129 -4.37 -0.31 -12.85
C CYS A 129 -5.64 -0.96 -13.41
N ALA A 130 -6.74 -0.96 -12.64
CA ALA A 130 -8.02 -1.50 -13.09
C ALA A 130 -8.61 -0.71 -14.27
N LYS A 131 -8.51 0.62 -14.24
CA LYS A 131 -8.94 1.48 -15.36
C LYS A 131 -8.13 1.20 -16.63
N ARG A 132 -6.80 1.08 -16.51
CA ARG A 132 -5.93 0.75 -17.66
C ARG A 132 -6.27 -0.61 -18.23
N ALA A 133 -6.47 -1.63 -17.38
CA ALA A 133 -6.88 -2.95 -17.81
C ALA A 133 -8.22 -2.91 -18.55
N LEU A 134 -9.23 -2.22 -18.01
CA LEU A 134 -10.53 -2.08 -18.65
C LEU A 134 -10.44 -1.35 -20.01
N SER A 135 -9.62 -0.30 -20.09
CA SER A 135 -9.39 0.43 -21.34
C SER A 135 -8.78 -0.47 -22.41
N ALA A 136 -7.73 -1.22 -22.06
CA ALA A 136 -7.06 -2.13 -22.97
C ALA A 136 -8.00 -3.26 -23.46
N VAL A 137 -8.84 -3.82 -22.57
CA VAL A 137 -9.83 -4.83 -22.97
C VAL A 137 -10.85 -4.25 -23.97
N ASN A 138 -11.36 -3.04 -23.73
CA ASN A 138 -12.30 -2.39 -24.64
C ASN A 138 -11.64 -2.08 -25.99
N GLU A 139 -10.37 -1.67 -26.00
CA GLU A 139 -9.60 -1.44 -27.22
C GLU A 139 -9.37 -2.77 -27.98
N ALA A 140 -9.06 -3.86 -27.30
CA ALA A 140 -8.92 -5.18 -27.91
C ALA A 140 -10.23 -5.64 -28.56
N ILE A 141 -11.38 -5.43 -27.91
CA ILE A 141 -12.70 -5.74 -28.44
C ILE A 141 -12.99 -4.89 -29.70
N ALA A 142 -12.70 -3.59 -29.64
CA ALA A 142 -12.89 -2.69 -30.80
C ALA A 142 -12.00 -3.07 -31.99
N ALA A 143 -10.72 -3.39 -31.71
CA ALA A 143 -9.76 -3.84 -32.73
C ALA A 143 -10.21 -5.16 -33.37
N PHE A 144 -10.66 -6.13 -32.57
CA PHE A 144 -11.18 -7.41 -33.06
C PHE A 144 -12.40 -7.21 -33.98
N ASN A 145 -13.36 -6.42 -33.53
CA ASN A 145 -14.57 -6.11 -34.34
C ASN A 145 -14.25 -5.28 -35.60
N GLY A 146 -13.17 -4.50 -35.57
CA GLY A 146 -12.64 -3.74 -36.69
C GLY A 146 -11.84 -4.56 -37.72
N GLY A 147 -11.71 -5.88 -37.52
CA GLY A 147 -10.98 -6.79 -38.42
C GLY A 147 -9.45 -6.70 -38.32
N VAL A 148 -8.92 -6.18 -37.19
CA VAL A 148 -7.49 -6.18 -36.91
C VAL A 148 -7.01 -7.62 -36.70
N THR A 149 -5.76 -7.93 -37.08
CA THR A 149 -5.19 -9.28 -36.93
C THR A 149 -5.13 -9.74 -35.48
N LEU A 150 -5.29 -11.05 -35.25
CA LEU A 150 -5.27 -11.61 -33.91
C LEU A 150 -3.97 -11.33 -33.16
N ASP A 151 -2.83 -11.29 -33.88
CA ASP A 151 -1.53 -10.97 -33.28
C ASP A 151 -1.50 -9.55 -32.69
N ALA A 152 -2.09 -8.57 -33.40
CA ALA A 152 -2.18 -7.21 -32.91
C ALA A 152 -3.17 -7.08 -31.73
N VAL A 153 -4.30 -7.81 -31.78
CA VAL A 153 -5.26 -7.89 -30.67
C VAL A 153 -4.59 -8.52 -29.43
N ALA A 154 -3.75 -9.55 -29.61
CA ALA A 154 -3.03 -10.19 -28.52
C ALA A 154 -2.09 -9.22 -27.78
N VAL A 155 -1.41 -8.32 -28.49
CA VAL A 155 -0.57 -7.28 -27.87
C VAL A 155 -1.39 -6.36 -26.96
N ILE A 156 -2.58 -5.96 -27.37
CA ILE A 156 -3.46 -5.11 -26.54
C ILE A 156 -3.95 -5.88 -25.30
N ILE A 157 -4.20 -7.18 -25.43
CA ILE A 157 -4.58 -8.03 -24.29
C ILE A 157 -3.41 -8.15 -23.28
N ASP A 158 -2.17 -8.22 -23.75
CA ASP A 158 -0.98 -8.25 -22.89
C ASP A 158 -0.87 -7.00 -22.02
N ASP A 159 -1.25 -5.83 -22.54
CA ASP A 159 -1.30 -4.60 -21.76
C ASP A 159 -2.35 -4.70 -20.63
N ALA A 160 -3.52 -5.29 -20.91
CA ALA A 160 -4.53 -5.53 -19.89
C ALA A 160 -4.04 -6.49 -18.80
N VAL A 161 -3.40 -7.59 -19.19
CA VAL A 161 -2.81 -8.58 -18.26
C VAL A 161 -1.72 -7.93 -17.40
N SER A 162 -0.85 -7.13 -18.01
CA SER A 162 0.21 -6.41 -17.31
C SER A 162 -0.35 -5.46 -16.25
N ALA A 163 -1.40 -4.71 -16.57
CA ALA A 163 -2.08 -3.82 -15.63
C ALA A 163 -2.72 -4.59 -14.46
N LEU A 164 -3.32 -5.76 -14.71
CA LEU A 164 -3.90 -6.61 -13.67
C LEU A 164 -2.83 -7.25 -12.77
N LEU A 165 -1.69 -7.63 -13.31
CA LEU A 165 -0.58 -8.16 -12.53
C LEU A 165 0.06 -7.07 -11.65
N GLU A 166 0.19 -5.85 -12.18
CA GLU A 166 0.61 -4.69 -11.39
C GLU A 166 -0.38 -4.39 -10.24
N LEU A 167 -1.69 -4.52 -10.49
CA LEU A 167 -2.74 -4.37 -9.47
C LEU A 167 -2.56 -5.35 -8.32
N THR A 168 -2.21 -6.61 -8.61
CA THR A 168 -2.01 -7.66 -7.61
C THR A 168 -0.62 -7.63 -6.96
N GLY A 169 0.28 -6.74 -7.39
CA GLY A 169 1.66 -6.65 -6.92
C GLY A 169 2.57 -7.77 -7.48
N LYS A 170 2.08 -8.56 -8.40
CA LYS A 170 2.89 -9.57 -9.10
C LYS A 170 3.60 -8.92 -10.28
N ARG A 171 4.90 -9.16 -10.41
CA ARG A 171 5.61 -8.81 -11.65
C ARG A 171 5.21 -9.80 -12.74
N VAL A 172 5.02 -9.30 -13.95
CA VAL A 172 4.86 -10.15 -15.14
C VAL A 172 6.16 -10.95 -15.29
N THR A 173 6.11 -12.25 -15.04
CA THR A 173 7.15 -13.15 -15.50
C THR A 173 6.74 -13.64 -16.88
N ASN A 174 7.70 -13.80 -17.79
CA ASN A 174 7.45 -14.31 -19.16
C ASN A 174 6.66 -15.63 -19.16
N GLU A 175 6.74 -16.40 -18.07
CA GLU A 175 6.01 -17.66 -17.87
C GLU A 175 4.47 -17.47 -17.84
N VAL A 176 3.95 -16.35 -17.33
CA VAL A 176 2.51 -16.09 -17.29
C VAL A 176 1.99 -15.66 -18.66
N ALA A 177 2.76 -14.86 -19.39
CA ALA A 177 2.44 -14.50 -20.76
C ALA A 177 2.40 -15.77 -21.65
N ASP A 178 3.40 -16.63 -21.54
CA ASP A 178 3.45 -17.91 -22.27
C ASP A 178 2.28 -18.84 -21.97
N GLU A 179 1.81 -18.89 -20.72
CA GLU A 179 0.67 -19.71 -20.32
C GLU A 179 -0.65 -19.17 -20.90
N VAL A 180 -0.82 -17.83 -20.96
CA VAL A 180 -1.97 -17.19 -21.62
C VAL A 180 -1.96 -17.50 -23.11
N PHE A 181 -0.81 -17.33 -23.79
CA PHE A 181 -0.69 -17.65 -25.22
C PHE A 181 -0.91 -19.12 -25.55
N LYS A 182 -0.46 -20.05 -24.70
CA LYS A 182 -0.73 -21.50 -24.88
C LYS A 182 -2.22 -21.84 -24.83
N ARG A 183 -3.00 -21.11 -24.04
CA ARG A 183 -4.47 -21.33 -23.93
C ARG A 183 -5.26 -20.66 -25.03
N PHE A 184 -4.71 -19.61 -25.65
CA PHE A 184 -5.32 -18.90 -26.80
C PHE A 184 -4.88 -19.43 -28.16
N CYS A 185 -4.04 -20.47 -28.24
CA CYS A 185 -3.75 -21.16 -29.50
C CYS A 185 -5.02 -21.84 -30.01
N ILE A 186 -5.91 -21.06 -30.59
CA ILE A 186 -7.00 -21.50 -31.45
C ILE A 186 -6.41 -21.63 -32.84
N GLY A 187 -6.26 -22.85 -33.30
CA GLY A 187 -6.11 -23.09 -34.73
C GLY A 187 -4.83 -23.81 -35.15
N LYS A 188 -4.95 -25.11 -35.18
CA LYS A 188 -4.47 -25.88 -36.34
C LYS A 188 -5.64 -26.07 -37.30
#